data_d8f11afb074edc8530f61c2e0a62fc9c
#
_entry.id   d8f11afb074edc8530f61c2e0a62fc9c
#
_cell.length_a   1.000
_cell.length_b   1.000
_cell.length_c   1.000
_cell.angle_alpha   90.00
_cell.angle_beta   90.00
_cell.angle_gamma   90.00
#
_symmetry.space_group_name_H-M   'P 1'
#
loop_
_entity.id
_entity.type
_entity.pdbx_description
1 polymer ?
#
loop_
_entity_poly.entity_id
_entity_poly.type
_entity_poly.pdbx_seq_one_letter_code
_entity_poly.pdbx_strand_id
1 'polypeptide(L)'
;MTPNTAPYDAKVNANALSSVFEKTGDAVFVRHSQGCGIDWLISMQSDRVKGIVAYEPGSGFPFTKSEVSVPIKNADFFGNMKAEEVSMEAFLKLTRFPIVIFYSDYMTRHPHNDYWRAASEMADLFAAAVNRHGDDAKVNRLPDTGIHGNSHFPFAEKNNQEVAKVFKKWLGEKKLDGPSEIMMR
;
A
#
# COMPACT_ATOMS: atom_id res chain seq x y z
N MET A 1 13.70 15.34 -19.25
CA MET A 1 12.57 15.23 -18.29
C MET A 1 12.56 16.52 -17.48
N THR A 2 11.45 17.25 -17.47
CA THR A 2 11.35 18.52 -16.70
C THR A 2 11.01 18.16 -15.25
N PRO A 3 11.77 18.68 -14.26
CA PRO A 3 11.44 18.43 -12.86
C PRO A 3 10.05 18.97 -12.52
N ASN A 4 9.27 18.20 -11.74
CA ASN A 4 8.04 18.70 -11.19
C ASN A 4 8.38 19.58 -9.97
N THR A 5 8.23 20.89 -10.12
CA THR A 5 8.52 21.88 -9.08
C THR A 5 7.25 22.40 -8.37
N ALA A 6 6.07 21.91 -8.77
CA ALA A 6 4.82 22.25 -8.11
C ALA A 6 4.72 21.61 -6.71
N PRO A 7 3.96 22.20 -5.79
CA PRO A 7 3.61 21.55 -4.53
C PRO A 7 2.97 20.20 -4.77
N TYR A 8 3.26 19.23 -3.89
CA TYR A 8 2.64 17.91 -3.97
C TYR A 8 1.14 18.00 -3.73
N ASP A 9 0.34 17.53 -4.70
CA ASP A 9 -1.11 17.43 -4.60
C ASP A 9 -1.53 15.98 -4.90
N ALA A 10 -1.94 15.27 -3.86
CA ALA A 10 -2.33 13.87 -3.94
C ALA A 10 -3.57 13.66 -4.83
N LYS A 11 -4.53 14.60 -4.84
CA LYS A 11 -5.74 14.50 -5.66
C LYS A 11 -5.44 14.68 -7.14
N VAL A 12 -4.60 15.65 -7.49
CA VAL A 12 -4.16 15.86 -8.87
C VAL A 12 -3.43 14.61 -9.39
N ASN A 13 -2.52 14.06 -8.59
CA ASN A 13 -1.80 12.85 -8.94
C ASN A 13 -2.74 11.63 -9.07
N ALA A 14 -3.68 11.45 -8.15
CA ALA A 14 -4.66 10.37 -8.20
C ALA A 14 -5.55 10.47 -9.46
N ASN A 15 -6.04 11.65 -9.79
CA ASN A 15 -6.85 11.88 -11.00
C ASN A 15 -6.06 11.59 -12.29
N ALA A 16 -4.80 12.02 -12.35
CA ALA A 16 -3.93 11.74 -13.49
C ALA A 16 -3.70 10.24 -13.68
N LEU A 17 -3.42 9.51 -12.60
CA LEU A 17 -3.25 8.06 -12.65
C LEU A 17 -4.54 7.31 -12.97
N SER A 18 -5.69 7.73 -12.43
CA SER A 18 -7.00 7.18 -12.79
C SER A 18 -7.24 7.28 -14.29
N SER A 19 -6.87 8.42 -14.91
CA SER A 19 -6.97 8.61 -16.36
C SER A 19 -6.05 7.67 -17.16
N VAL A 20 -4.92 7.23 -16.60
CA VAL A 20 -4.06 6.20 -17.22
C VAL A 20 -4.81 4.86 -17.21
N PHE A 21 -5.40 4.46 -16.09
CA PHE A 21 -6.10 3.18 -15.98
C PHE A 21 -7.33 3.07 -16.85
N GLU A 22 -8.04 4.17 -17.10
CA GLU A 22 -9.11 4.18 -18.09
C GLU A 22 -8.62 3.84 -19.52
N LYS A 23 -7.36 4.11 -19.80
CA LYS A 23 -6.73 3.80 -21.10
C LYS A 23 -6.07 2.41 -21.14
N THR A 24 -5.49 1.97 -20.03
CA THR A 24 -4.71 0.71 -19.96
C THR A 24 -5.53 -0.48 -19.50
N GLY A 25 -6.72 -0.25 -18.90
CA GLY A 25 -7.58 -1.29 -18.37
C GLY A 25 -7.24 -1.70 -16.94
N ASP A 26 -7.73 -2.86 -16.56
CA ASP A 26 -7.60 -3.41 -15.20
C ASP A 26 -6.14 -3.66 -14.81
N ALA A 27 -5.78 -3.34 -13.57
CA ALA A 27 -4.40 -3.43 -13.10
C ALA A 27 -4.27 -3.79 -11.62
N VAL A 28 -3.14 -4.41 -11.29
CA VAL A 28 -2.63 -4.52 -9.92
C VAL A 28 -1.66 -3.37 -9.67
N PHE A 29 -1.88 -2.63 -8.59
CA PHE A 29 -0.98 -1.55 -8.18
C PHE A 29 0.18 -2.11 -7.37
N VAL A 30 1.41 -1.85 -7.85
CA VAL A 30 2.63 -2.15 -7.11
C VAL A 30 3.32 -0.82 -6.81
N ARG A 31 3.34 -0.44 -5.56
CA ARG A 31 3.83 0.88 -5.12
C ARG A 31 4.77 0.77 -3.93
N HIS A 32 5.47 1.88 -3.72
CA HIS A 32 6.46 1.97 -2.67
C HIS A 32 6.37 3.30 -1.93
N SER A 33 6.52 3.25 -0.61
CA SER A 33 6.72 4.41 0.26
C SER A 33 5.62 5.47 0.12
N GLN A 34 5.96 6.72 -0.16
CA GLN A 34 5.02 7.82 -0.35
C GLN A 34 3.99 7.57 -1.46
N GLY A 35 4.36 6.81 -2.49
CA GLY A 35 3.43 6.46 -3.58
C GLY A 35 2.21 5.67 -3.11
N CYS A 36 2.32 4.91 -2.02
CA CYS A 36 1.22 4.11 -1.50
C CYS A 36 0.02 4.96 -1.03
N GLY A 37 0.25 6.16 -0.49
CA GLY A 37 -0.82 7.07 -0.08
C GLY A 37 -1.73 7.50 -1.24
N ILE A 38 -1.18 7.60 -2.46
CA ILE A 38 -1.96 7.92 -3.67
C ILE A 38 -2.79 6.71 -4.10
N ASP A 39 -2.29 5.49 -3.91
CA ASP A 39 -2.99 4.28 -4.34
C ASP A 39 -4.32 4.09 -3.62
N TRP A 40 -4.37 4.40 -2.34
CA TRP A 40 -5.63 4.38 -1.60
C TRP A 40 -6.66 5.31 -2.24
N LEU A 41 -6.24 6.55 -2.59
CA LEU A 41 -7.13 7.53 -3.25
C LEU A 41 -7.61 7.05 -4.63
N ILE A 42 -6.71 6.52 -5.46
CA ILE A 42 -7.07 5.99 -6.78
C ILE A 42 -8.05 4.84 -6.65
N SER A 43 -7.78 3.92 -5.71
CA SER A 43 -8.59 2.72 -5.50
C SER A 43 -9.99 3.04 -4.97
N MET A 44 -10.15 4.18 -4.31
CA MET A 44 -11.45 4.71 -3.93
C MET A 44 -12.19 5.41 -5.09
N GLN A 45 -11.51 5.71 -6.19
CA GLN A 45 -12.07 6.43 -7.33
C GLN A 45 -12.28 5.55 -8.57
N SER A 46 -11.41 4.57 -8.81
CA SER A 46 -11.39 3.75 -10.02
C SER A 46 -11.83 2.32 -9.76
N ASP A 47 -12.64 1.76 -10.65
CA ASP A 47 -13.06 0.34 -10.62
C ASP A 47 -12.06 -0.58 -11.33
N ARG A 48 -10.97 -0.02 -11.88
CA ARG A 48 -9.92 -0.74 -12.62
C ARG A 48 -8.90 -1.42 -11.72
N VAL A 49 -8.91 -1.14 -10.42
CA VAL A 49 -7.98 -1.76 -9.46
C VAL A 49 -8.42 -3.18 -9.16
N LYS A 50 -7.51 -4.14 -9.36
CA LYS A 50 -7.73 -5.57 -9.09
C LYS A 50 -6.92 -6.11 -7.92
N GLY A 51 -6.00 -5.33 -7.41
CA GLY A 51 -5.20 -5.65 -6.24
C GLY A 51 -4.20 -4.54 -5.92
N ILE A 52 -3.78 -4.48 -4.68
CA ILE A 52 -2.75 -3.54 -4.22
C ILE A 52 -1.60 -4.31 -3.58
N VAL A 53 -0.39 -3.96 -3.99
CA VAL A 53 0.87 -4.40 -3.38
C VAL A 53 1.62 -3.16 -2.93
N ALA A 54 1.62 -2.90 -1.65
CA ALA A 54 2.25 -1.74 -1.05
C ALA A 54 3.54 -2.13 -0.33
N TYR A 55 4.68 -1.68 -0.82
CA TYR A 55 5.96 -1.83 -0.13
C TYR A 55 6.21 -0.60 0.74
N GLU A 56 6.45 -0.84 2.03
CA GLU A 56 6.85 0.19 2.99
C GLU A 56 5.94 1.44 2.98
N PRO A 57 4.60 1.33 3.02
CA PRO A 57 3.75 2.52 3.08
C PRO A 57 4.00 3.28 4.37
N GLY A 58 4.29 4.59 4.27
CA GLY A 58 4.63 5.42 5.41
C GLY A 58 3.46 6.25 5.95
N SER A 59 2.35 6.40 5.20
CA SER A 59 1.25 7.27 5.59
C SER A 59 0.02 7.10 4.70
N GLY A 60 -1.03 7.89 4.97
CA GLY A 60 -2.21 8.00 4.11
C GLY A 60 -3.19 6.85 4.26
N PHE A 61 -3.10 6.04 5.31
CA PHE A 61 -4.04 4.93 5.56
C PHE A 61 -5.45 5.45 5.81
N PRO A 62 -6.42 5.11 4.95
CA PRO A 62 -7.79 5.58 5.10
C PRO A 62 -8.58 4.73 6.11
N PHE A 63 -9.44 5.41 6.85
CA PHE A 63 -10.39 4.79 7.77
C PHE A 63 -11.74 5.48 7.70
N THR A 64 -12.80 4.77 8.02
CA THR A 64 -14.10 5.40 8.22
C THR A 64 -14.11 6.18 9.54
N LYS A 65 -14.99 7.17 9.64
CA LYS A 65 -15.10 8.00 10.84
C LYS A 65 -15.30 7.19 12.14
N SER A 66 -16.03 6.09 12.06
CA SER A 66 -16.30 5.20 13.21
C SER A 66 -15.12 4.31 13.60
N GLU A 67 -14.12 4.18 12.72
CA GLU A 67 -12.98 3.28 12.87
C GLU A 67 -11.63 4.00 12.84
N VAL A 68 -11.65 5.33 12.71
CA VAL A 68 -10.42 6.13 12.76
C VAL A 68 -9.65 5.78 14.01
N SER A 69 -8.46 5.25 13.82
CA SER A 69 -7.58 4.94 14.93
C SER A 69 -7.07 6.22 15.60
N VAL A 70 -6.84 6.16 16.91
CA VAL A 70 -6.10 7.22 17.58
C VAL A 70 -4.70 7.37 16.96
N PRO A 71 -4.16 8.59 16.89
CA PRO A 71 -2.82 8.80 16.38
C PRO A 71 -1.79 7.96 17.14
N ILE A 72 -0.96 7.22 16.39
CA ILE A 72 0.11 6.42 16.97
C ILE A 72 1.30 7.34 17.25
N LYS A 73 1.71 7.41 18.52
CA LYS A 73 2.88 8.18 18.92
C LYS A 73 4.15 7.59 18.33
N ASN A 74 5.05 8.45 17.92
CA ASN A 74 6.42 8.08 17.58
C ASN A 74 7.41 9.12 18.13
N ALA A 75 8.66 8.73 18.25
CA ALA A 75 9.72 9.56 18.80
C ALA A 75 10.41 10.44 17.74
N ASP A 76 10.07 10.26 16.46
CA ASP A 76 10.67 10.99 15.35
C ASP A 76 10.03 12.37 15.15
N PHE A 77 10.76 13.26 14.48
CA PHE A 77 10.32 14.63 14.24
C PHE A 77 9.13 14.76 13.27
N PHE A 78 8.77 13.69 12.56
CA PHE A 78 7.59 13.66 11.65
C PHE A 78 6.25 13.78 12.37
N GLY A 79 6.25 13.72 13.70
CA GLY A 79 5.03 13.76 14.49
C GLY A 79 4.27 12.44 14.49
N ASN A 80 3.14 12.40 15.18
CA ASN A 80 2.36 11.18 15.33
C ASN A 80 1.79 10.68 14.00
N MET A 81 1.80 9.37 13.79
CA MET A 81 1.14 8.73 12.65
C MET A 81 -0.37 8.91 12.79
N LYS A 82 -0.98 9.50 11.76
CA LYS A 82 -2.42 9.77 11.71
C LYS A 82 -3.09 8.97 10.62
N ALA A 83 -4.30 8.52 10.90
CA ALA A 83 -5.21 7.97 9.91
C ALA A 83 -5.86 9.09 9.07
N GLU A 84 -6.21 8.78 7.82
CA GLU A 84 -6.99 9.66 6.95
C GLU A 84 -8.48 9.30 7.06
N GLU A 85 -9.33 10.25 7.46
CA GLU A 85 -10.76 10.02 7.52
C GLU A 85 -11.39 10.05 6.14
N VAL A 86 -12.13 9.00 5.80
CA VAL A 86 -12.87 8.90 4.53
C VAL A 86 -14.33 8.48 4.78
N SER A 87 -15.19 8.68 3.78
CA SER A 87 -16.58 8.21 3.85
C SER A 87 -16.62 6.67 3.83
N MET A 88 -17.64 6.07 4.43
CA MET A 88 -17.86 4.62 4.38
C MET A 88 -17.98 4.14 2.92
N GLU A 89 -18.66 4.90 2.06
CA GLU A 89 -18.76 4.56 0.63
C GLU A 89 -17.39 4.46 -0.05
N ALA A 90 -16.50 5.42 0.21
CA ALA A 90 -15.14 5.40 -0.33
C ALA A 90 -14.34 4.23 0.25
N PHE A 91 -14.42 4.00 1.56
CA PHE A 91 -13.71 2.91 2.22
C PHE A 91 -14.12 1.53 1.69
N LEU A 92 -15.42 1.29 1.49
CA LEU A 92 -15.93 0.02 0.95
C LEU A 92 -15.41 -0.29 -0.46
N LYS A 93 -14.93 0.69 -1.21
CA LYS A 93 -14.27 0.42 -2.49
C LYS A 93 -12.92 -0.27 -2.33
N LEU A 94 -12.25 -0.08 -1.19
CA LEU A 94 -11.00 -0.79 -0.87
C LEU A 94 -11.23 -2.26 -0.49
N THR A 95 -12.45 -2.67 -0.20
CA THR A 95 -12.79 -4.05 0.16
C THR A 95 -13.19 -4.91 -1.04
N ARG A 96 -12.96 -4.46 -2.27
CA ARG A 96 -13.36 -5.17 -3.49
C ARG A 96 -12.23 -5.95 -4.17
N PHE A 97 -11.02 -5.87 -3.65
CA PHE A 97 -9.82 -6.51 -4.21
C PHE A 97 -8.81 -6.80 -3.09
N PRO A 98 -7.94 -7.81 -3.28
CA PRO A 98 -6.96 -8.16 -2.27
C PRO A 98 -5.87 -7.11 -2.12
N ILE A 99 -5.41 -6.92 -0.88
CA ILE A 99 -4.37 -5.96 -0.51
C ILE A 99 -3.26 -6.71 0.23
N VAL A 100 -2.01 -6.53 -0.18
CA VAL A 100 -0.84 -6.95 0.59
C VAL A 100 0.09 -5.78 0.85
N ILE A 101 0.52 -5.66 2.09
CA ILE A 101 1.47 -4.64 2.55
C ILE A 101 2.74 -5.36 3.01
N PHE A 102 3.89 -4.95 2.51
CA PHE A 102 5.18 -5.52 2.89
C PHE A 102 5.99 -4.54 3.71
N TYR A 103 6.59 -5.04 4.80
CA TYR A 103 7.60 -4.32 5.59
C TYR A 103 8.85 -5.16 5.75
N SER A 104 10.00 -4.47 5.68
CA SER A 104 11.33 -5.03 5.87
C SER A 104 11.79 -4.95 7.32
N ASP A 105 12.86 -5.68 7.67
CA ASP A 105 13.33 -5.78 9.05
C ASP A 105 14.10 -4.55 9.55
N TYR A 106 14.88 -3.87 8.69
CA TYR A 106 15.65 -2.70 9.13
C TYR A 106 14.81 -1.43 9.28
N MET A 107 13.57 -1.42 8.78
CA MET A 107 12.69 -0.26 8.92
C MET A 107 12.20 -0.04 10.35
N THR A 108 11.96 -1.13 11.08
CA THR A 108 11.32 -1.07 12.42
C THR A 108 12.30 -1.30 13.58
N ARG A 109 13.53 -1.76 13.32
CA ARG A 109 14.49 -2.17 14.36
C ARG A 109 15.44 -1.08 14.83
N HIS A 110 15.57 0.03 14.07
CA HIS A 110 16.49 1.08 14.46
C HIS A 110 15.82 2.10 15.38
N PRO A 111 16.44 2.51 16.49
CA PRO A 111 15.85 3.47 17.44
C PRO A 111 15.43 4.80 16.81
N HIS A 112 16.06 5.19 15.71
CA HIS A 112 15.75 6.41 14.96
C HIS A 112 14.70 6.19 13.86
N ASN A 113 14.08 5.00 13.78
CA ASN A 113 13.05 4.67 12.80
C ASN A 113 11.69 4.40 13.45
N ASP A 114 11.42 5.07 14.55
CA ASP A 114 10.16 4.90 15.30
C ASP A 114 8.93 5.27 14.47
N TYR A 115 9.08 6.19 13.51
CA TYR A 115 8.05 6.50 12.53
C TYR A 115 7.60 5.25 11.76
N TRP A 116 8.54 4.40 11.34
CA TRP A 116 8.22 3.19 10.58
C TRP A 116 7.58 2.09 11.42
N ARG A 117 7.91 2.02 12.72
CA ARG A 117 7.16 1.20 13.67
C ARG A 117 5.69 1.63 13.72
N ALA A 118 5.46 2.94 13.88
CA ALA A 118 4.12 3.50 13.90
C ALA A 118 3.36 3.28 12.58
N ALA A 119 4.06 3.38 11.43
CA ALA A 119 3.49 3.10 10.13
C ALA A 119 3.09 1.62 9.99
N SER A 120 3.92 0.70 10.46
CA SER A 120 3.63 -0.73 10.45
C SER A 120 2.45 -1.09 11.36
N GLU A 121 2.34 -0.46 12.54
CA GLU A 121 1.18 -0.62 13.43
C GLU A 121 -0.10 -0.06 12.80
N MET A 122 -0.02 1.10 12.13
CA MET A 122 -1.16 1.67 11.42
C MET A 122 -1.61 0.77 10.27
N ALA A 123 -0.67 0.12 9.59
CA ALA A 123 -0.99 -0.84 8.53
C ALA A 123 -1.73 -2.08 9.08
N ASP A 124 -1.37 -2.57 10.27
CA ASP A 124 -2.11 -3.66 10.91
C ASP A 124 -3.55 -3.25 11.24
N LEU A 125 -3.73 -2.04 11.78
CA LEU A 125 -5.07 -1.50 12.07
C LEU A 125 -5.88 -1.31 10.79
N PHE A 126 -5.25 -0.82 9.72
CA PHE A 126 -5.88 -0.66 8.42
C PHE A 126 -6.31 -2.00 7.82
N ALA A 127 -5.42 -3.00 7.80
CA ALA A 127 -5.75 -4.33 7.30
C ALA A 127 -6.90 -4.96 8.11
N ALA A 128 -6.89 -4.79 9.43
CA ALA A 128 -7.99 -5.25 10.28
C ALA A 128 -9.31 -4.52 9.97
N ALA A 129 -9.27 -3.21 9.68
CA ALA A 129 -10.45 -2.46 9.29
C ALA A 129 -11.03 -2.94 7.95
N VAL A 130 -10.18 -3.13 6.93
CA VAL A 130 -10.60 -3.66 5.61
C VAL A 130 -11.24 -5.05 5.78
N ASN A 131 -10.61 -5.93 6.56
CA ASN A 131 -11.08 -7.31 6.76
C ASN A 131 -12.41 -7.38 7.52
N ARG A 132 -12.73 -6.42 8.39
CA ARG A 132 -14.06 -6.34 9.02
C ARG A 132 -15.18 -6.07 8.02
N HIS A 133 -14.87 -5.47 6.90
CA HIS A 133 -15.84 -5.14 5.83
C HIS A 133 -15.82 -6.14 4.66
N GLY A 134 -15.12 -7.25 4.78
CA GLY A 134 -15.32 -8.41 3.91
C GLY A 134 -14.24 -8.68 2.89
N ASP A 135 -13.06 -8.06 2.96
CA ASP A 135 -11.97 -8.37 2.04
C ASP A 135 -10.70 -8.93 2.72
N ASP A 136 -9.71 -9.18 1.90
CA ASP A 136 -8.48 -9.89 2.14
C ASP A 136 -7.30 -8.88 2.12
N ALA A 137 -7.13 -8.17 3.22
CA ALA A 137 -5.96 -7.32 3.46
C ALA A 137 -4.99 -8.01 4.42
N LYS A 138 -3.70 -8.03 4.05
CA LYS A 138 -2.66 -8.67 4.84
C LYS A 138 -1.42 -7.79 4.95
N VAL A 139 -0.91 -7.64 6.17
CA VAL A 139 0.44 -7.12 6.41
C VAL A 139 1.41 -8.30 6.48
N ASN A 140 2.43 -8.26 5.65
CA ASN A 140 3.43 -9.30 5.52
C ASN A 140 4.81 -8.70 5.84
N ARG A 141 5.40 -9.11 6.94
CA ARG A 141 6.76 -8.72 7.28
C ARG A 141 7.71 -9.70 6.64
N LEU A 142 8.65 -9.21 5.81
CA LEU A 142 9.61 -10.06 5.10
C LEU A 142 10.37 -11.02 6.04
N PRO A 143 10.79 -10.62 7.25
CA PRO A 143 11.39 -11.55 8.20
C PRO A 143 10.53 -12.75 8.56
N ASP A 144 9.20 -12.60 8.61
CA ASP A 144 8.28 -13.71 8.91
C ASP A 144 8.24 -14.75 7.77
N THR A 145 8.73 -14.37 6.58
CA THR A 145 8.89 -15.26 5.42
C THR A 145 10.30 -15.84 5.30
N GLY A 146 11.19 -15.54 6.25
CA GLY A 146 12.59 -15.95 6.22
C GLY A 146 13.52 -15.04 5.41
N ILE A 147 13.03 -13.90 4.93
CA ILE A 147 13.79 -12.90 4.16
C ILE A 147 14.27 -11.82 5.11
N HIS A 148 15.58 -11.67 5.25
CA HIS A 148 16.23 -10.76 6.18
C HIS A 148 17.25 -9.85 5.50
N GLY A 149 17.61 -8.75 6.19
CA GLY A 149 18.64 -7.82 5.74
C GLY A 149 18.15 -6.76 4.78
N ASN A 150 16.84 -6.53 4.71
CA ASN A 150 16.23 -5.56 3.80
C ASN A 150 16.01 -4.20 4.46
N SER A 151 16.37 -3.16 3.72
CA SER A 151 16.10 -1.76 4.03
C SER A 151 14.75 -1.32 3.45
N HIS A 152 14.54 0.00 3.39
CA HIS A 152 13.35 0.61 2.78
C HIS A 152 13.13 0.26 1.29
N PHE A 153 14.13 -0.27 0.61
CA PHE A 153 14.06 -0.65 -0.81
C PHE A 153 14.29 -2.15 -1.01
N PRO A 154 13.41 -3.03 -0.50
CA PRO A 154 13.65 -4.47 -0.52
C PRO A 154 13.82 -5.04 -1.94
N PHE A 155 13.19 -4.44 -2.92
CA PHE A 155 13.31 -4.82 -4.34
C PHE A 155 14.64 -4.38 -4.99
N ALA A 156 15.45 -3.54 -4.32
CA ALA A 156 16.77 -3.10 -4.79
C ALA A 156 17.93 -3.78 -4.04
N GLU A 157 17.66 -4.62 -3.06
CA GLU A 157 18.66 -5.34 -2.27
C GLU A 157 19.19 -6.58 -3.00
N LYS A 158 20.30 -7.16 -2.48
CA LYS A 158 20.94 -8.33 -3.09
C LYS A 158 20.03 -9.55 -3.18
N ASN A 159 19.06 -9.67 -2.27
CA ASN A 159 18.07 -10.74 -2.20
C ASN A 159 16.73 -10.36 -2.88
N ASN A 160 16.71 -9.38 -3.77
CA ASN A 160 15.50 -8.89 -4.45
C ASN A 160 14.72 -9.98 -5.17
N GLN A 161 15.39 -11.03 -5.66
CA GLN A 161 14.71 -12.16 -6.28
C GLN A 161 13.88 -12.97 -5.29
N GLU A 162 14.31 -13.08 -4.04
CA GLU A 162 13.54 -13.74 -2.99
C GLU A 162 12.30 -12.90 -2.63
N VAL A 163 12.45 -11.58 -2.55
CA VAL A 163 11.34 -10.65 -2.38
C VAL A 163 10.34 -10.79 -3.54
N ALA A 164 10.83 -10.86 -4.78
CA ALA A 164 10.00 -11.04 -5.96
C ALA A 164 9.25 -12.40 -5.96
N LYS A 165 9.83 -13.46 -5.40
CA LYS A 165 9.15 -14.77 -5.26
C LYS A 165 7.96 -14.68 -4.31
N VAL A 166 8.06 -13.96 -3.19
CA VAL A 166 6.95 -13.75 -2.25
C VAL A 166 5.81 -12.98 -2.92
N PHE A 167 6.15 -11.94 -3.66
CA PHE A 167 5.19 -11.18 -4.46
C PHE A 167 4.50 -12.06 -5.52
N LYS A 168 5.28 -12.81 -6.31
CA LYS A 168 4.75 -13.71 -7.34
C LYS A 168 3.82 -14.77 -6.73
N LYS A 169 4.19 -15.35 -5.59
CA LYS A 169 3.36 -16.30 -4.87
C LYS A 169 2.01 -15.69 -4.50
N TRP A 170 2.00 -14.48 -3.94
CA TRP A 170 0.77 -13.78 -3.61
C TRP A 170 -0.11 -13.52 -4.85
N LEU A 171 0.47 -13.09 -5.98
CA LEU A 171 -0.27 -12.91 -7.23
C LEU A 171 -0.97 -14.22 -7.66
N GLY A 172 -0.25 -15.35 -7.61
CA GLY A 172 -0.80 -16.66 -7.96
C GLY A 172 -1.91 -17.10 -7.01
N GLU A 173 -1.75 -16.91 -5.70
CA GLU A 173 -2.78 -17.21 -4.69
C GLU A 173 -4.07 -16.40 -4.92
N LYS A 174 -3.94 -15.16 -5.43
CA LYS A 174 -5.06 -14.27 -5.74
C LYS A 174 -5.54 -14.37 -7.19
N LYS A 175 -4.93 -15.24 -8.02
CA LYS A 175 -5.22 -15.40 -9.45
C LYS A 175 -5.06 -14.10 -10.25
N LEU A 176 -4.06 -13.31 -9.87
CA LEU A 176 -3.74 -12.02 -10.48
C LEU A 176 -2.50 -12.08 -11.40
N ASP A 177 -1.95 -13.26 -11.64
CA ASP A 177 -0.76 -13.51 -12.47
C ASP A 177 -1.08 -14.00 -13.89
N GLY A 178 -2.36 -14.08 -14.23
CA GLY A 178 -2.82 -14.46 -15.56
C GLY A 178 -2.81 -13.31 -16.57
N PRO A 179 -2.90 -13.61 -17.88
CA PRO A 179 -3.09 -12.60 -18.91
C PRO A 179 -4.40 -11.83 -18.66
N SER A 180 -4.36 -10.51 -18.80
CA SER A 180 -5.58 -9.72 -18.75
C SER A 180 -6.49 -10.09 -19.93
N GLU A 181 -7.80 -10.11 -19.74
CA GLU A 181 -8.76 -10.40 -20.82
C GLU A 181 -8.62 -9.47 -22.04
N ILE A 182 -7.90 -8.36 -21.90
CA ILE A 182 -7.62 -7.39 -22.97
C ILE A 182 -6.65 -7.96 -24.01
N MET A 183 -5.80 -8.93 -23.69
CA MET A 183 -4.89 -9.56 -24.67
C MET A 183 -5.56 -10.63 -25.56
N MET A 184 -6.83 -10.92 -25.33
CA MET A 184 -7.58 -11.95 -26.08
C MET A 184 -8.63 -11.37 -27.05
N ARG A 185 -8.58 -10.05 -27.33
CA ARG A 185 -9.48 -9.43 -28.30
C ARG A 185 -8.71 -8.78 -29.47
#